data_072f4785fcba2b7787a7bf1a5ac33ca1
#
_entry.id   072f4785fcba2b7787a7bf1a5ac33ca1
#
_cell.length_a   1.000
_cell.length_b   1.000
_cell.length_c   1.000
_cell.angle_alpha   90.00
_cell.angle_beta   90.00
_cell.angle_gamma   90.00
#
_symmetry.space_group_name_H-M   'P 1'
#
loop_
_entity.id
_entity.type
_entity.pdbx_description
1 polymer ?
#
loop_
_entity_poly.entity_id
_entity_poly.type
_entity_poly.pdbx_seq_one_letter_code
_entity_poly.pdbx_strand_id
1 'polypeptide(L)'
;NIHRVAGQLDVPRGRFRRWIAFHEVAHAAEFGAAPWLSARMETVLEDTVEKLANGQIDRDQLGELDTTMTAVEGYAELIMDRAFDDEYADLRRKLEQRRRGRGPIERLIRRLLGLSVKRRQYERGKAFFDAVADARGVEAAGVVWEDPAHLQTDDEFDEPTRWMVRVLD
;
A
#
# COMPACT_ATOMS: atom_id res chain seq x y z
N ASN A 1 -12.67 -8.33 14.11
CA ASN A 1 -11.96 -9.22 15.01
C ASN A 1 -10.68 -8.63 15.61
N ILE A 2 -10.67 -7.31 15.75
CA ILE A 2 -9.58 -6.48 16.28
C ILE A 2 -9.10 -6.99 17.65
N HIS A 3 -10.05 -7.38 18.54
CA HIS A 3 -9.73 -7.89 19.88
C HIS A 3 -8.82 -9.12 19.88
N ARG A 4 -9.10 -10.08 19.00
CA ARG A 4 -8.31 -11.31 18.89
C ARG A 4 -6.90 -11.01 18.37
N VAL A 5 -6.80 -10.14 17.37
CA VAL A 5 -5.51 -9.79 16.77
C VAL A 5 -4.65 -8.98 17.73
N ALA A 6 -5.22 -7.99 18.43
CA ALA A 6 -4.51 -7.24 19.46
C ALA A 6 -3.97 -8.14 20.59
N GLY A 7 -4.79 -9.09 21.06
CA GLY A 7 -4.37 -10.06 22.07
C GLY A 7 -3.26 -11.00 21.57
N GLN A 8 -3.34 -11.40 20.30
CA GLN A 8 -2.29 -12.23 19.71
C GLN A 8 -0.97 -11.48 19.46
N LEU A 9 -1.01 -10.17 19.28
CA LEU A 9 0.17 -9.30 19.13
C LEU A 9 0.74 -8.84 20.47
N ASP A 10 0.03 -9.15 21.56
CA ASP A 10 0.37 -8.63 22.89
C ASP A 10 0.56 -7.10 22.86
N VAL A 11 -0.45 -6.41 22.32
CA VAL A 11 -0.47 -4.95 22.25
C VAL A 11 -1.75 -4.39 22.86
N PRO A 12 -1.71 -3.19 23.48
CA PRO A 12 -2.88 -2.53 24.00
C PRO A 12 -3.94 -2.31 22.89
N ARG A 13 -5.17 -2.71 23.16
CA ARG A 13 -6.27 -2.62 22.17
C ARG A 13 -6.48 -1.22 21.64
N GLY A 14 -6.33 -0.20 22.49
CA GLY A 14 -6.47 1.21 22.08
C GLY A 14 -5.43 1.60 21.05
N ARG A 15 -4.17 1.22 21.24
CA ARG A 15 -3.09 1.47 20.28
C ARG A 15 -3.33 0.77 18.96
N PHE A 16 -3.71 -0.50 18.99
CA PHE A 16 -3.97 -1.26 17.77
C PHE A 16 -5.16 -0.70 16.98
N ARG A 17 -6.25 -0.28 17.67
CA ARG A 17 -7.39 0.39 17.01
C ARG A 17 -6.99 1.72 16.39
N ARG A 18 -6.19 2.53 17.10
CA ARG A 18 -5.70 3.81 16.60
C ARG A 18 -4.84 3.62 15.36
N TRP A 19 -3.94 2.64 15.38
CA TRP A 19 -3.12 2.29 14.22
C TRP A 19 -3.98 1.91 13.01
N ILE A 20 -4.98 1.05 13.18
CA ILE A 20 -5.91 0.69 12.10
C ILE A 20 -6.65 1.95 11.59
N ALA A 21 -7.17 2.78 12.50
CA ALA A 21 -7.90 3.98 12.09
C ALA A 21 -7.04 4.94 11.26
N PHE A 22 -5.77 5.12 11.63
CA PHE A 22 -4.85 5.95 10.84
C PHE A 22 -4.56 5.33 9.46
N HIS A 23 -4.39 4.01 9.39
CA HIS A 23 -4.20 3.32 8.13
C HIS A 23 -5.39 3.52 7.17
N GLU A 24 -6.61 3.36 7.68
CA GLU A 24 -7.83 3.62 6.89
C GLU A 24 -7.96 5.10 6.48
N VAL A 25 -7.55 6.03 7.37
CA VAL A 25 -7.54 7.48 7.04
C VAL A 25 -6.49 7.78 5.98
N ALA A 26 -5.32 7.13 6.00
CA ALA A 26 -4.30 7.30 4.97
C ALA A 26 -4.88 6.90 3.59
N HIS A 27 -5.52 5.74 3.49
CA HIS A 27 -6.18 5.33 2.24
C HIS A 27 -7.31 6.28 1.83
N ALA A 28 -8.13 6.74 2.77
CA ALA A 28 -9.17 7.73 2.46
C ALA A 28 -8.57 9.04 1.91
N ALA A 29 -7.42 9.46 2.43
CA ALA A 29 -6.70 10.64 1.93
C ALA A 29 -6.12 10.42 0.53
N GLU A 30 -5.53 9.25 0.24
CA GLU A 30 -5.04 8.88 -1.09
C GLU A 30 -6.15 8.93 -2.14
N PHE A 31 -7.27 8.25 -1.87
CA PHE A 31 -8.43 8.26 -2.77
C PHE A 31 -9.08 9.64 -2.88
N GLY A 32 -9.01 10.47 -1.83
CA GLY A 32 -9.46 11.85 -1.86
C GLY A 32 -8.56 12.75 -2.70
N ALA A 33 -7.24 12.54 -2.64
CA ALA A 33 -6.25 13.27 -3.43
C ALA A 33 -6.23 12.82 -4.90
N ALA A 34 -6.56 11.56 -5.16
CA ALA A 34 -6.57 10.95 -6.49
C ALA A 34 -7.97 10.44 -6.88
N PRO A 35 -8.94 11.31 -7.24
CA PRO A 35 -10.29 10.88 -7.63
C PRO A 35 -10.30 9.91 -8.82
N TRP A 36 -9.30 9.99 -9.69
CA TRP A 36 -9.10 9.10 -10.83
C TRP A 36 -8.77 7.65 -10.42
N LEU A 37 -8.21 7.45 -9.22
CA LEU A 37 -7.75 6.14 -8.74
C LEU A 37 -8.92 5.15 -8.57
N SER A 38 -10.05 5.62 -8.01
CA SER A 38 -11.25 4.80 -7.85
C SER A 38 -11.77 4.31 -9.20
N ALA A 39 -11.93 5.21 -10.18
CA ALA A 39 -12.42 4.87 -11.50
C ALA A 39 -11.46 3.91 -12.23
N ARG A 40 -10.14 4.14 -12.12
CA ARG A 40 -9.13 3.25 -12.69
C ARG A 40 -9.21 1.85 -12.08
N MET A 41 -9.27 1.74 -10.76
CA MET A 41 -9.35 0.44 -10.08
C MET A 41 -10.64 -0.30 -10.42
N GLU A 42 -11.78 0.40 -10.50
CA GLU A 42 -13.07 -0.16 -10.91
C GLU A 42 -12.97 -0.77 -12.31
N THR A 43 -12.47 0.00 -13.29
CA THR A 43 -12.29 -0.47 -14.67
C THR A 43 -11.38 -1.70 -14.74
N VAL A 44 -10.22 -1.67 -14.10
CA VAL A 44 -9.27 -2.81 -14.12
C VAL A 44 -9.86 -4.05 -13.46
N LEU A 45 -10.63 -3.88 -12.37
CA LEU A 45 -11.27 -4.99 -11.68
C LEU A 45 -12.43 -5.58 -12.51
N GLU A 46 -13.27 -4.75 -13.13
CA GLU A 46 -14.36 -5.20 -14.00
C GLU A 46 -13.82 -5.99 -15.19
N ASP A 47 -12.85 -5.45 -15.90
CA ASP A 47 -12.18 -6.11 -17.03
C ASP A 47 -11.53 -7.43 -16.62
N THR A 48 -10.87 -7.45 -15.44
CA THR A 48 -10.24 -8.67 -14.90
C THR A 48 -11.29 -9.73 -14.60
N VAL A 49 -12.41 -9.36 -13.98
CA VAL A 49 -13.50 -10.30 -13.66
C VAL A 49 -14.16 -10.82 -14.93
N GLU A 50 -14.40 -9.96 -15.94
CA GLU A 50 -14.98 -10.36 -17.21
C GLU A 50 -14.09 -11.38 -17.96
N LYS A 51 -12.77 -11.08 -18.04
CA LYS A 51 -11.80 -12.00 -18.66
C LYS A 51 -11.72 -13.33 -17.93
N LEU A 52 -11.68 -13.31 -16.59
CA LEU A 52 -11.68 -14.54 -15.79
C LEU A 52 -12.97 -15.37 -15.98
N ALA A 53 -14.12 -14.72 -16.08
CA ALA A 53 -15.39 -15.40 -16.36
C ALA A 53 -15.38 -16.10 -17.73
N ASN A 54 -14.64 -15.55 -18.69
CA ASN A 54 -14.43 -16.13 -20.02
C ASN A 54 -13.24 -17.12 -20.08
N GLY A 55 -12.65 -17.48 -18.93
CA GLY A 55 -11.52 -18.41 -18.86
C GLY A 55 -10.18 -17.82 -19.33
N GLN A 56 -10.10 -16.51 -19.45
CA GLN A 56 -8.90 -15.79 -19.88
C GLN A 56 -8.18 -15.20 -18.66
N ILE A 57 -6.85 -15.28 -18.67
CA ILE A 57 -5.98 -14.63 -17.66
C ILE A 57 -5.13 -13.59 -18.37
N ASP A 58 -5.43 -12.32 -18.11
CA ASP A 58 -4.64 -11.20 -18.61
C ASP A 58 -3.55 -10.85 -17.56
N ARG A 59 -2.30 -11.18 -17.91
CA ARG A 59 -1.16 -10.94 -17.01
C ARG A 59 -0.76 -9.49 -16.92
N ASP A 60 -1.00 -8.71 -17.98
CA ASP A 60 -0.65 -7.30 -18.02
C ASP A 60 -1.60 -6.50 -17.13
N GLN A 61 -2.90 -6.78 -17.17
CA GLN A 61 -3.87 -6.18 -16.25
C GLN A 61 -3.63 -6.55 -14.79
N LEU A 62 -3.29 -7.82 -14.52
CA LEU A 62 -2.93 -8.24 -13.17
C LEU A 62 -1.66 -7.53 -12.69
N GLY A 63 -0.69 -7.29 -13.57
CA GLY A 63 0.51 -6.50 -13.30
C GLY A 63 0.18 -5.04 -12.99
N GLU A 64 -0.72 -4.42 -13.76
CA GLU A 64 -1.18 -3.05 -13.52
C GLU A 64 -1.87 -2.90 -12.16
N LEU A 65 -2.75 -3.83 -11.81
CA LEU A 65 -3.41 -3.84 -10.51
C LEU A 65 -2.38 -4.00 -9.38
N ASP A 66 -1.41 -4.90 -9.57
CA ASP A 66 -0.34 -5.16 -8.63
C ASP A 66 0.53 -3.92 -8.38
N THR A 67 0.91 -3.22 -9.44
CA THR A 67 1.67 -1.96 -9.42
C THR A 67 0.90 -0.87 -8.68
N THR A 68 -0.38 -0.69 -9.02
CA THR A 68 -1.26 0.29 -8.37
C THR A 68 -1.42 0.00 -6.87
N MET A 69 -1.68 -1.25 -6.51
CA MET A 69 -1.78 -1.65 -5.10
C MET A 69 -0.47 -1.50 -4.34
N THR A 70 0.67 -1.74 -5.00
CA THR A 70 2.00 -1.51 -4.43
C THR A 70 2.22 -0.04 -4.10
N ALA A 71 1.78 0.86 -4.98
CA ALA A 71 1.84 2.31 -4.73
C ALA A 71 0.95 2.71 -3.55
N VAL A 72 -0.33 2.32 -3.56
CA VAL A 72 -1.31 2.65 -2.49
C VAL A 72 -0.78 2.20 -1.13
N GLU A 73 -0.43 0.94 -0.99
CA GLU A 73 0.04 0.40 0.28
C GLU A 73 1.40 0.98 0.71
N GLY A 74 2.31 1.18 -0.25
CA GLY A 74 3.62 1.74 0.03
C GLY A 74 3.56 3.18 0.53
N TYR A 75 2.70 4.01 -0.06
CA TYR A 75 2.50 5.37 0.38
C TYR A 75 1.80 5.45 1.75
N ALA A 76 0.77 4.64 1.97
CA ALA A 76 0.12 4.55 3.28
C ALA A 76 1.13 4.18 4.38
N GLU A 77 2.04 3.23 4.13
CA GLU A 77 3.11 2.88 5.08
C GLU A 77 4.08 4.07 5.32
N LEU A 78 4.47 4.83 4.28
CA LEU A 78 5.26 6.06 4.46
C LEU A 78 4.55 7.06 5.38
N ILE A 79 3.27 7.34 5.11
CA ILE A 79 2.49 8.31 5.90
C ILE A 79 2.32 7.82 7.34
N MET A 80 2.06 6.53 7.52
CA MET A 80 1.99 5.91 8.85
C MET A 80 3.31 6.08 9.62
N ASP A 81 4.44 5.89 8.95
CA ASP A 81 5.76 6.04 9.55
C ASP A 81 6.05 7.47 10.02
N ARG A 82 5.55 8.44 9.27
CA ARG A 82 5.73 9.87 9.61
C ARG A 82 4.71 10.37 10.64
N ALA A 83 3.54 9.72 10.73
CA ALA A 83 2.46 10.09 11.66
C ALA A 83 2.65 9.53 13.07
N PHE A 84 3.38 8.42 13.20
CA PHE A 84 3.59 7.76 14.49
C PHE A 84 5.01 7.98 15.01
N ASP A 85 5.07 8.35 16.28
CA ASP A 85 6.31 8.48 17.05
C ASP A 85 6.84 7.13 17.57
N ASP A 86 7.90 7.20 18.36
CA ASP A 86 8.56 6.03 18.97
C ASP A 86 7.61 5.18 19.84
N GLU A 87 6.48 5.77 20.31
CA GLU A 87 5.49 5.02 21.09
C GLU A 87 4.89 3.86 20.30
N TYR A 88 4.82 3.98 18.97
CA TYR A 88 4.30 2.95 18.08
C TYR A 88 5.38 2.03 17.49
N ALA A 89 6.66 2.32 17.72
CA ALA A 89 7.77 1.51 17.20
C ALA A 89 7.69 0.04 17.64
N ASP A 90 7.24 -0.23 18.87
CA ASP A 90 7.05 -1.60 19.36
C ASP A 90 5.89 -2.32 18.66
N LEU A 91 4.76 -1.64 18.50
CA LEU A 91 3.62 -2.18 17.75
C LEU A 91 4.00 -2.52 16.31
N ARG A 92 4.70 -1.60 15.65
CA ARG A 92 5.22 -1.77 14.29
C ARG A 92 6.15 -2.98 14.19
N ARG A 93 7.15 -3.08 15.06
CA ARG A 93 8.07 -4.22 15.09
C ARG A 93 7.33 -5.55 15.28
N LYS A 94 6.32 -5.60 16.15
CA LYS A 94 5.49 -6.79 16.38
C LYS A 94 4.63 -7.12 15.15
N LEU A 95 4.11 -6.12 14.46
CA LEU A 95 3.38 -6.30 13.20
C LEU A 95 4.29 -6.84 12.10
N GLU A 96 5.50 -6.27 11.94
CA GLU A 96 6.50 -6.72 10.97
C GLU A 96 6.99 -8.14 11.25
N GLN A 97 7.29 -8.47 12.49
CA GLN A 97 7.67 -9.83 12.89
C GLN A 97 6.57 -10.84 12.56
N ARG A 98 5.31 -10.42 12.71
CA ARG A 98 4.17 -11.27 12.41
C ARG A 98 3.87 -11.34 10.91
N ARG A 99 4.13 -10.29 10.16
CA ARG A 99 4.16 -10.32 8.69
C ARG A 99 5.20 -11.32 8.18
N ARG A 100 6.30 -11.55 8.93
CA ARG A 100 7.32 -12.57 8.65
C ARG A 100 6.82 -14.01 8.89
N GLY A 101 5.80 -14.21 9.71
CA GLY A 101 5.12 -15.49 9.89
C GLY A 101 3.79 -15.49 9.15
N ARG A 102 3.37 -16.62 8.57
CA ARG A 102 2.06 -16.81 7.91
C ARG A 102 0.88 -16.51 8.87
N GLY A 103 0.72 -15.25 9.27
CA GLY A 103 -0.19 -14.80 10.32
C GLY A 103 -1.61 -14.49 9.86
N PRO A 104 -2.55 -14.32 10.81
CA PRO A 104 -3.96 -14.01 10.54
C PRO A 104 -4.17 -12.62 9.94
N ILE A 105 -3.21 -11.69 10.03
CA ILE A 105 -3.29 -10.35 9.40
C ILE A 105 -3.17 -10.47 7.88
N GLU A 106 -2.25 -11.27 7.36
CA GLU A 106 -2.18 -11.56 5.93
C GLU A 106 -3.50 -12.17 5.43
N ARG A 107 -4.17 -13.02 6.25
CA ARG A 107 -5.51 -13.54 5.96
C ARG A 107 -6.60 -12.47 6.04
N LEU A 108 -6.46 -11.48 6.93
CA LEU A 108 -7.40 -10.36 7.04
C LEU A 108 -7.29 -9.43 5.83
N ILE A 109 -6.07 -9.04 5.46
CA ILE A 109 -5.79 -8.21 4.28
C ILE A 109 -6.23 -8.96 3.02
N ARG A 110 -5.90 -10.24 2.88
CA ARG A 110 -6.34 -11.10 1.78
C ARG A 110 -7.88 -11.22 1.70
N ARG A 111 -8.55 -11.22 2.85
CA ARG A 111 -10.01 -11.32 2.94
C ARG A 111 -10.72 -10.00 2.68
N LEU A 112 -10.08 -8.86 3.03
CA LEU A 112 -10.62 -7.52 2.79
C LEU A 112 -10.41 -7.06 1.34
N LEU A 113 -9.26 -7.41 0.75
CA LEU A 113 -8.89 -6.97 -0.60
C LEU A 113 -9.05 -8.07 -1.66
N GLY A 114 -9.38 -9.33 -1.27
CA GLY A 114 -9.51 -10.46 -2.20
C GLY A 114 -8.21 -10.82 -2.93
N LEU A 115 -7.13 -10.09 -2.71
CA LEU A 115 -5.87 -10.18 -3.41
C LEU A 115 -4.80 -10.81 -2.52
N SER A 116 -4.04 -11.74 -3.04
CA SER A 116 -2.82 -12.24 -2.39
C SER A 116 -1.69 -11.26 -2.64
N VAL A 117 -1.77 -10.05 -2.05
CA VAL A 117 -0.67 -9.09 -2.13
C VAL A 117 0.56 -9.76 -1.53
N LYS A 118 1.53 -10.01 -2.36
CA LYS A 118 2.78 -10.65 -1.94
C LYS A 118 3.51 -9.66 -1.03
N ARG A 119 3.96 -10.12 0.11
CA ARG A 119 4.74 -9.33 1.09
C ARG A 119 5.86 -8.49 0.45
N ARG A 120 6.51 -9.01 -0.59
CA ARG A 120 7.54 -8.29 -1.37
C ARG A 120 7.04 -6.95 -1.93
N GLN A 121 5.77 -6.84 -2.25
CA GLN A 121 5.17 -5.64 -2.83
C GLN A 121 5.05 -4.51 -1.82
N TYR A 122 4.59 -4.81 -0.59
CA TYR A 122 4.55 -3.82 0.49
C TYR A 122 5.95 -3.28 0.82
N GLU A 123 6.93 -4.20 0.99
CA GLU A 123 8.31 -3.83 1.28
C GLU A 123 8.91 -2.99 0.14
N ARG A 124 8.59 -3.33 -1.11
CA ARG A 124 9.06 -2.65 -2.32
C ARG A 124 8.42 -1.27 -2.48
N GLY A 125 7.11 -1.16 -2.33
CA GLY A 125 6.39 0.11 -2.36
C GLY A 125 6.86 1.07 -1.28
N LYS A 126 6.98 0.58 -0.03
CA LYS A 126 7.52 1.36 1.07
C LYS A 126 8.93 1.85 0.79
N ALA A 127 9.84 0.96 0.37
CA ALA A 127 11.23 1.33 0.07
C ALA A 127 11.33 2.40 -1.02
N PHE A 128 10.48 2.34 -2.04
CA PHE A 128 10.38 3.36 -3.07
C PHE A 128 9.99 4.71 -2.47
N PHE A 129 8.89 4.78 -1.73
CA PHE A 129 8.42 6.04 -1.17
C PHE A 129 9.33 6.60 -0.08
N ASP A 130 9.98 5.76 0.72
CA ASP A 130 11.02 6.19 1.65
C ASP A 130 12.18 6.85 0.89
N ALA A 131 12.66 6.24 -0.19
CA ALA A 131 13.76 6.79 -0.99
C ALA A 131 13.40 8.14 -1.63
N VAL A 132 12.15 8.30 -2.14
CA VAL A 132 11.67 9.58 -2.68
C VAL A 132 11.57 10.63 -1.57
N ALA A 133 10.97 10.28 -0.44
CA ALA A 133 10.78 11.20 0.68
C ALA A 133 12.11 11.64 1.31
N ASP A 134 13.09 10.75 1.39
CA ASP A 134 14.43 11.06 1.91
C ASP A 134 15.23 11.96 0.95
N ALA A 135 15.04 11.80 -0.37
CA ALA A 135 15.74 12.58 -1.38
C ALA A 135 15.09 13.93 -1.66
N ARG A 136 13.76 14.04 -1.66
CA ARG A 136 13.00 15.21 -2.16
C ARG A 136 11.89 15.70 -1.22
N GLY A 137 11.69 15.06 -0.08
CA GLY A 137 10.63 15.39 0.89
C GLY A 137 9.35 14.58 0.70
N VAL A 138 8.52 14.55 1.74
CA VAL A 138 7.24 13.80 1.74
C VAL A 138 6.26 14.36 0.72
N GLU A 139 6.25 15.67 0.52
CA GLU A 139 5.41 16.35 -0.46
C GLU A 139 5.70 15.86 -1.89
N ALA A 140 6.98 15.65 -2.22
CA ALA A 140 7.38 15.11 -3.52
C ALA A 140 6.88 13.67 -3.72
N ALA A 141 6.85 12.87 -2.66
CA ALA A 141 6.25 11.53 -2.72
C ALA A 141 4.73 11.56 -2.99
N GLY A 142 4.04 12.62 -2.53
CA GLY A 142 2.60 12.84 -2.73
C GLY A 142 2.21 13.19 -4.16
N VAL A 143 3.14 13.67 -4.98
CA VAL A 143 2.91 14.03 -6.40
C VAL A 143 2.38 12.84 -7.22
N VAL A 144 2.61 11.62 -6.79
CA VAL A 144 2.07 10.40 -7.41
C VAL A 144 0.55 10.43 -7.56
N TRP A 145 -0.16 11.13 -6.67
CA TRP A 145 -1.63 11.18 -6.65
C TRP A 145 -2.24 12.27 -7.53
N GLU A 146 -1.43 13.19 -8.04
CA GLU A 146 -1.93 14.33 -8.84
C GLU A 146 -2.37 13.94 -10.24
N ASP A 147 -1.71 12.95 -10.86
CA ASP A 147 -2.01 12.51 -12.22
C ASP A 147 -1.81 10.98 -12.37
N PRO A 148 -2.69 10.27 -13.10
CA PRO A 148 -2.50 8.84 -13.40
C PRO A 148 -1.14 8.50 -14.05
N ALA A 149 -0.58 9.44 -14.84
CA ALA A 149 0.71 9.27 -15.48
C ALA A 149 1.89 9.32 -14.48
N HIS A 150 1.65 9.79 -13.25
CA HIS A 150 2.65 9.79 -12.19
C HIS A 150 2.79 8.43 -11.48
N LEU A 151 1.87 7.48 -11.69
CA LEU A 151 2.06 6.14 -11.15
C LEU A 151 3.39 5.55 -11.62
N GLN A 152 4.01 4.80 -10.71
CA GLN A 152 5.25 4.11 -10.99
C GLN A 152 5.04 2.99 -12.02
N THR A 153 6.04 2.76 -12.83
CA THR A 153 6.19 1.49 -13.54
C THR A 153 6.81 0.44 -12.62
N ASP A 154 6.70 -0.83 -12.99
CA ASP A 154 7.26 -1.91 -12.17
C ASP A 154 8.77 -1.71 -11.93
N ASP A 155 9.53 -1.32 -12.95
CA ASP A 155 10.97 -1.08 -12.84
C ASP A 155 11.31 0.13 -11.94
N GLU A 156 10.46 1.15 -11.90
CA GLU A 156 10.70 2.35 -11.10
C GLU A 156 10.61 2.10 -9.60
N PHE A 157 9.88 1.08 -9.16
CA PHE A 157 9.89 0.68 -7.76
C PHE A 157 11.28 0.21 -7.30
N ASP A 158 12.05 -0.41 -8.17
CA ASP A 158 13.41 -0.86 -7.85
C ASP A 158 14.46 0.24 -8.11
N GLU A 159 14.12 1.24 -8.96
CA GLU A 159 14.97 2.38 -9.30
C GLU A 159 14.24 3.71 -9.10
N PRO A 160 14.01 4.17 -7.85
CA PRO A 160 13.22 5.39 -7.56
C PRO A 160 13.73 6.65 -8.26
N THR A 161 15.02 6.72 -8.55
CA THR A 161 15.62 7.85 -9.26
C THR A 161 15.02 8.04 -10.65
N ARG A 162 14.66 6.96 -11.35
CA ARG A 162 14.01 7.07 -12.68
C ARG A 162 12.67 7.77 -12.58
N TRP A 163 11.87 7.38 -11.58
CA TRP A 163 10.59 8.02 -11.32
C TRP A 163 10.77 9.51 -10.98
N MET A 164 11.72 9.84 -10.10
CA MET A 164 12.00 11.23 -9.73
C MET A 164 12.36 12.08 -10.95
N VAL A 165 13.19 11.58 -11.84
CA VAL A 165 13.57 12.29 -13.10
C VAL A 165 12.36 12.42 -14.04
N ARG A 166 11.50 11.41 -14.14
CA ARG A 166 10.34 11.43 -15.03
C ARG A 166 9.23 12.35 -14.55
N VAL A 167 9.04 12.43 -13.23
CA VAL A 167 7.84 13.05 -12.62
C VAL A 167 8.16 14.39 -11.94
N LEU A 168 9.35 14.55 -11.37
CA LEU A 168 9.70 15.73 -10.55
C LEU A 168 10.62 16.72 -11.26
N ASP A 169 11.40 16.29 -12.25
CA ASP A 169 12.36 17.14 -12.98
C ASP A 169 11.81 17.51 -14.37
#